data_926305ed25281f18d97f31ecf83d10a1
#
_entry.id   926305ed25281f18d97f31ecf83d10a1
#
_cell.length_a   1.000
_cell.length_b   1.000
_cell.length_c   1.000
_cell.angle_alpha   90.00
_cell.angle_beta   90.00
_cell.angle_gamma   90.00
#
_symmetry.space_group_name_H-M   'P 1'
#
loop_
_entity.id
_entity.type
_entity.pdbx_description
1 polymer ?
#
loop_
_entity_poly.entity_id
_entity_poly.type
_entity_poly.pdbx_seq_one_letter_code
_entity_poly.pdbx_strand_id
1 'polypeptide(L)'
;MIRRILSVLFLIWVIGFLWFVVALPRPAAEAGATDAVIVPTGGAGRIARGLEVLDTGLADKMLVSGVDPEVKPGEFAAQFAVEPEQMECCVTLGFAAVDTRSNASETAKWVAQNEVRSLRLVTTDWHMRRAAGELARTLPDHVTVIRDAVPSQPQFGTLFLEYHKLLASRAAGLADL
;
A
#
# COMPACT_ATOMS: atom_id res chain seq x y z
N MET A 1 -3.02 -41.78 -4.44
CA MET A 1 -3.94 -40.65 -4.25
C MET A 1 -3.20 -39.40 -3.73
N ILE A 2 -2.50 -39.44 -2.61
CA ILE A 2 -1.76 -38.32 -1.99
C ILE A 2 -0.77 -37.66 -2.97
N ARG A 3 0.06 -38.46 -3.68
CA ARG A 3 1.05 -37.92 -4.65
C ARG A 3 0.40 -37.08 -5.77
N ARG A 4 -0.78 -37.47 -6.26
CA ARG A 4 -1.53 -36.71 -7.27
C ARG A 4 -2.05 -35.38 -6.70
N ILE A 5 -2.57 -35.39 -5.47
CA ILE A 5 -3.03 -34.17 -4.78
C ILE A 5 -1.87 -33.18 -4.58
N LEU A 6 -0.73 -33.67 -4.07
CA LEU A 6 0.47 -32.82 -3.89
C LEU A 6 0.97 -32.22 -5.21
N SER A 7 0.97 -33.01 -6.31
CA SER A 7 1.35 -32.50 -7.63
C SER A 7 0.40 -31.41 -8.11
N VAL A 8 -0.91 -31.58 -7.93
CA VAL A 8 -1.91 -30.56 -8.31
C VAL A 8 -1.73 -29.29 -7.47
N LEU A 9 -1.56 -29.42 -6.16
CA LEU A 9 -1.32 -28.25 -5.29
C LEU A 9 -0.05 -27.51 -5.67
N PHE A 10 1.02 -28.24 -5.98
CA PHE A 10 2.27 -27.65 -6.46
C PHE A 10 2.08 -26.90 -7.79
N LEU A 11 1.35 -27.49 -8.73
CA LEU A 11 1.05 -26.83 -10.02
C LEU A 11 0.22 -25.56 -9.82
N ILE A 12 -0.81 -25.59 -8.97
CA ILE A 12 -1.60 -24.40 -8.64
C ILE A 12 -0.71 -23.31 -8.04
N TRP A 13 0.18 -23.68 -7.13
CA TRP A 13 1.12 -22.75 -6.53
C TRP A 13 2.07 -22.14 -7.57
N VAL A 14 2.66 -22.94 -8.49
CA VAL A 14 3.54 -22.46 -9.57
C VAL A 14 2.80 -21.52 -10.50
N ILE A 15 1.61 -21.91 -10.97
CA ILE A 15 0.78 -21.07 -11.86
C ILE A 15 0.40 -19.76 -11.17
N GLY A 16 0.02 -19.83 -9.89
CA GLY A 16 -0.29 -18.64 -9.09
C GLY A 16 0.91 -17.70 -8.93
N PHE A 17 2.10 -18.24 -8.72
CA PHE A 17 3.33 -17.46 -8.65
C PHE A 17 3.67 -16.82 -9.99
N LEU A 18 3.61 -17.56 -11.09
CA LEU A 18 3.84 -17.00 -12.43
C LEU A 18 2.86 -15.89 -12.77
N TRP A 19 1.57 -16.10 -12.47
CA TRP A 19 0.57 -15.06 -12.63
C TRP A 19 0.87 -13.83 -11.76
N PHE A 20 1.29 -14.03 -10.51
CA PHE A 20 1.67 -12.94 -9.61
C PHE A 20 2.79 -12.09 -10.20
N VAL A 21 3.82 -12.70 -10.80
CA VAL A 21 4.98 -12.02 -11.38
C VAL A 21 4.63 -11.29 -12.67
N VAL A 22 3.85 -11.93 -13.56
CA VAL A 22 3.55 -11.38 -14.89
C VAL A 22 2.48 -10.28 -14.84
N ALA A 23 1.51 -10.40 -13.93
CA ALA A 23 0.38 -9.50 -13.83
C ALA A 23 0.54 -8.44 -12.71
N LEU A 24 1.74 -7.88 -12.51
CA LEU A 24 1.96 -6.84 -11.51
C LEU A 24 1.02 -5.64 -11.76
N PRO A 25 0.41 -5.06 -10.69
CA PRO A 25 -0.41 -3.87 -10.80
C PRO A 25 0.33 -2.69 -11.42
N ARG A 26 -0.41 -1.81 -12.09
CA ARG A 26 0.12 -0.65 -12.82
C ARG A 26 -0.27 0.66 -12.14
N PRO A 27 0.42 1.78 -12.47
CA PRO A 27 -0.01 3.11 -12.05
C PRO A 27 -1.44 3.42 -12.49
N ALA A 28 -2.15 4.19 -11.66
CA ALA A 28 -3.52 4.64 -11.95
C ALA A 28 -3.52 6.01 -12.65
N ALA A 29 -2.83 6.11 -13.81
CA ALA A 29 -2.62 7.37 -14.51
C ALA A 29 -3.92 8.09 -14.95
N GLU A 30 -4.99 7.32 -15.24
CA GLU A 30 -6.26 7.87 -15.73
C GLU A 30 -7.35 7.94 -14.63
N ALA A 31 -7.02 7.58 -13.40
CA ALA A 31 -7.98 7.61 -12.31
C ALA A 31 -8.19 9.06 -11.79
N GLY A 32 -9.45 9.40 -11.49
CA GLY A 32 -9.83 10.70 -10.96
C GLY A 32 -9.21 11.04 -9.60
N ALA A 33 -9.47 12.26 -9.12
CA ALA A 33 -9.04 12.71 -7.80
C ALA A 33 -9.71 11.91 -6.67
N THR A 34 -9.05 11.90 -5.52
CA THR A 34 -9.51 11.26 -4.27
C THR A 34 -9.34 12.24 -3.11
N ASP A 35 -10.05 12.05 -2.01
CA ASP A 35 -9.91 12.91 -0.83
C ASP A 35 -8.51 12.81 -0.22
N ALA A 36 -7.86 11.64 -0.35
CA ALA A 36 -6.55 11.42 0.25
C ALA A 36 -5.67 10.46 -0.56
N VAL A 37 -4.35 10.57 -0.37
CA VAL A 37 -3.35 9.60 -0.81
C VAL A 37 -2.70 8.95 0.41
N ILE A 38 -2.60 7.62 0.40
CA ILE A 38 -2.00 6.82 1.47
C ILE A 38 -0.72 6.17 0.96
N VAL A 39 0.36 6.38 1.68
CA VAL A 39 1.71 5.92 1.31
C VAL A 39 2.31 5.11 2.46
N PRO A 40 2.19 3.77 2.47
CA PRO A 40 2.95 2.94 3.39
C PRO A 40 4.46 3.03 3.09
N THR A 41 5.29 3.26 4.09
CA THR A 41 6.75 3.33 3.96
C THR A 41 7.38 1.99 3.55
N GLY A 42 8.71 1.96 3.36
CA GLY A 42 9.49 0.74 3.14
C GLY A 42 9.71 0.36 1.67
N GLY A 43 9.51 1.27 0.72
CA GLY A 43 9.86 1.05 -0.69
C GLY A 43 10.21 2.34 -1.41
N ALA A 44 11.19 2.26 -2.32
CA ALA A 44 11.63 3.41 -3.10
C ALA A 44 10.51 3.97 -3.99
N GLY A 45 10.53 5.30 -4.20
CA GLY A 45 9.63 6.02 -5.10
C GLY A 45 8.20 6.22 -4.59
N ARG A 46 7.77 5.56 -3.51
CA ARG A 46 6.39 5.67 -3.01
C ARG A 46 6.07 7.07 -2.51
N ILE A 47 6.94 7.64 -1.67
CA ILE A 47 6.75 8.97 -1.10
C ILE A 47 6.76 10.02 -2.22
N ALA A 48 7.72 9.96 -3.14
CA ALA A 48 7.78 10.85 -4.30
C ALA A 48 6.49 10.78 -5.14
N ARG A 49 5.96 9.56 -5.39
CA ARG A 49 4.68 9.40 -6.11
C ARG A 49 3.50 9.95 -5.31
N GLY A 50 3.47 9.76 -3.99
CA GLY A 50 2.42 10.33 -3.13
C GLY A 50 2.42 11.86 -3.14
N LEU A 51 3.58 12.48 -3.09
CA LEU A 51 3.75 13.94 -3.20
C LEU A 51 3.34 14.44 -4.59
N GLU A 52 3.72 13.74 -5.67
CA GLU A 52 3.27 14.05 -7.02
C GLU A 52 1.73 14.04 -7.14
N VAL A 53 1.06 13.08 -6.52
CA VAL A 53 -0.41 13.00 -6.46
C VAL A 53 -0.99 14.21 -5.73
N LEU A 54 -0.36 14.65 -4.63
CA LEU A 54 -0.76 15.82 -3.87
C LEU A 54 -0.54 17.13 -4.69
N ASP A 55 0.65 17.29 -5.27
CA ASP A 55 1.05 18.48 -6.07
C ASP A 55 0.19 18.67 -7.33
N THR A 56 -0.26 17.57 -7.92
CA THR A 56 -1.15 17.62 -9.11
C THR A 56 -2.63 17.77 -8.76
N GLY A 57 -2.98 17.91 -7.49
CA GLY A 57 -4.37 18.05 -7.04
C GLY A 57 -5.21 16.77 -7.22
N LEU A 58 -4.57 15.62 -7.34
CA LEU A 58 -5.26 14.32 -7.41
C LEU A 58 -5.61 13.77 -6.01
N ALA A 59 -5.15 14.44 -4.95
CA ALA A 59 -5.58 14.24 -3.57
C ALA A 59 -5.38 15.53 -2.77
N ASP A 60 -6.24 15.77 -1.76
CA ASP A 60 -6.15 16.94 -0.89
C ASP A 60 -5.27 16.72 0.33
N LYS A 61 -5.14 15.47 0.77
CA LYS A 61 -4.41 15.09 1.99
C LYS A 61 -3.54 13.85 1.73
N MET A 62 -2.44 13.76 2.46
CA MET A 62 -1.53 12.61 2.40
C MET A 62 -1.27 12.04 3.78
N LEU A 63 -1.38 10.72 3.92
CA LEU A 63 -0.85 9.97 5.05
C LEU A 63 0.36 9.15 4.61
N VAL A 64 1.50 9.40 5.24
CA VAL A 64 2.68 8.53 5.16
C VAL A 64 2.63 7.59 6.37
N SER A 65 2.27 6.34 6.17
CA SER A 65 2.05 5.36 7.26
C SER A 65 3.31 4.53 7.51
N GLY A 66 3.60 4.25 8.78
CA GLY A 66 4.75 3.47 9.20
C GLY A 66 6.08 4.23 9.09
N VAL A 67 6.08 5.50 9.36
CA VAL A 67 7.29 6.32 9.48
C VAL A 67 8.05 5.90 10.75
N ASP A 68 9.38 5.85 10.68
CA ASP A 68 10.20 5.58 11.85
C ASP A 68 9.97 6.66 12.93
N PRO A 69 9.70 6.29 14.19
CA PRO A 69 9.45 7.24 15.27
C PRO A 69 10.56 8.27 15.51
N GLU A 70 11.79 7.98 15.06
CA GLU A 70 12.93 8.92 15.19
C GLU A 70 12.90 10.03 14.14
N VAL A 71 12.16 9.86 13.04
CA VAL A 71 12.06 10.84 11.94
C VAL A 71 11.23 12.04 12.37
N LYS A 72 11.85 13.22 12.33
CA LYS A 72 11.15 14.48 12.60
C LYS A 72 10.48 15.05 11.35
N PRO A 73 9.32 15.73 11.48
CA PRO A 73 8.65 16.32 10.33
C PRO A 73 9.53 17.23 9.47
N GLY A 74 10.41 18.03 10.09
CA GLY A 74 11.36 18.88 9.37
C GLY A 74 12.44 18.09 8.61
N GLU A 75 12.87 16.93 9.12
CA GLU A 75 13.81 16.04 8.42
C GLU A 75 13.15 15.39 7.22
N PHE A 76 11.90 14.95 7.38
CA PHE A 76 11.09 14.44 6.27
C PHE A 76 10.88 15.51 5.19
N ALA A 77 10.49 16.72 5.58
CA ALA A 77 10.29 17.84 4.66
C ALA A 77 11.58 18.16 3.89
N ALA A 78 12.72 18.24 4.58
CA ALA A 78 14.02 18.49 3.95
C ALA A 78 14.45 17.37 2.99
N GLN A 79 14.22 16.11 3.37
CA GLN A 79 14.59 14.93 2.56
C GLN A 79 13.78 14.85 1.25
N PHE A 80 12.49 15.20 1.29
CA PHE A 80 11.57 15.06 0.16
C PHE A 80 11.21 16.40 -0.50
N ALA A 81 11.88 17.49 -0.10
CA ALA A 81 11.64 18.85 -0.60
C ALA A 81 10.17 19.27 -0.51
N VAL A 82 9.53 18.98 0.63
CA VAL A 82 8.15 19.37 0.90
C VAL A 82 8.14 20.77 1.50
N GLU A 83 7.37 21.68 0.90
CA GLU A 83 7.24 23.05 1.41
C GLU A 83 6.56 23.07 2.79
N PRO A 84 6.94 24.01 3.70
CA PRO A 84 6.38 24.08 5.04
C PRO A 84 4.86 24.15 5.07
N GLU A 85 4.25 24.94 4.20
CA GLU A 85 2.81 25.10 4.08
C GLU A 85 2.13 23.78 3.71
N GLN A 86 2.71 23.01 2.80
CA GLN A 86 2.20 21.70 2.39
C GLN A 86 2.36 20.67 3.51
N MET A 87 3.45 20.75 4.26
CA MET A 87 3.70 19.91 5.42
C MET A 87 2.65 20.13 6.53
N GLU A 88 2.27 21.39 6.78
CA GLU A 88 1.31 21.77 7.82
C GLU A 88 -0.14 21.44 7.43
N CYS A 89 -0.55 21.77 6.18
CA CYS A 89 -1.94 21.59 5.76
C CYS A 89 -2.29 20.13 5.47
N CYS A 90 -1.35 19.41 4.84
CA CYS A 90 -1.77 18.36 3.94
C CYS A 90 -1.02 17.03 4.14
N VAL A 91 0.15 17.01 4.80
CA VAL A 91 0.94 15.80 5.02
C VAL A 91 0.90 15.37 6.48
N THR A 92 0.42 14.16 6.71
CA THR A 92 0.44 13.52 8.05
C THR A 92 1.48 12.40 8.06
N LEU A 93 2.35 12.38 9.07
CA LEU A 93 3.27 11.27 9.33
C LEU A 93 2.66 10.35 10.38
N GLY A 94 2.45 9.07 10.02
CA GLY A 94 1.94 8.02 10.90
C GLY A 94 3.09 7.18 11.43
N PHE A 95 3.16 7.02 12.75
CA PHE A 95 4.27 6.36 13.45
C PHE A 95 3.85 5.06 14.16
N ALA A 96 2.57 4.68 14.08
CA ALA A 96 2.06 3.54 14.83
C ALA A 96 2.24 2.20 14.10
N ALA A 97 2.46 2.23 12.80
CA ALA A 97 2.52 1.01 12.00
C ALA A 97 3.95 0.47 11.89
N VAL A 98 4.08 -0.85 12.06
CA VAL A 98 5.35 -1.59 11.96
C VAL A 98 5.31 -2.70 10.89
N ASP A 99 4.13 -2.98 10.35
CA ASP A 99 3.90 -3.99 9.32
C ASP A 99 2.70 -3.63 8.44
N THR A 100 2.36 -4.47 7.44
CA THR A 100 1.28 -4.17 6.51
C THR A 100 -0.11 -4.18 7.16
N ARG A 101 -0.34 -5.02 8.16
CA ARG A 101 -1.62 -5.07 8.90
C ARG A 101 -1.79 -3.81 9.76
N SER A 102 -0.75 -3.41 10.47
CA SER A 102 -0.77 -2.17 11.26
C SER A 102 -0.83 -0.92 10.40
N ASN A 103 -0.21 -0.91 9.20
CA ASN A 103 -0.43 0.17 8.22
C ASN A 103 -1.90 0.30 7.82
N ALA A 104 -2.61 -0.81 7.61
CA ALA A 104 -4.04 -0.78 7.31
C ALA A 104 -4.88 -0.26 8.48
N SER A 105 -4.55 -0.68 9.70
CA SER A 105 -5.22 -0.21 10.93
C SER A 105 -4.97 1.29 11.20
N GLU A 106 -3.73 1.77 11.02
CA GLU A 106 -3.37 3.18 11.12
C GLU A 106 -4.12 4.01 10.08
N THR A 107 -4.15 3.53 8.83
CA THR A 107 -4.90 4.16 7.74
C THR A 107 -6.39 4.24 8.06
N ALA A 108 -7.03 3.15 8.50
CA ALA A 108 -8.45 3.15 8.82
C ALA A 108 -8.80 4.15 9.93
N LYS A 109 -7.95 4.25 10.96
CA LYS A 109 -8.10 5.21 12.03
C LYS A 109 -7.99 6.67 11.55
N TRP A 110 -6.98 6.94 10.71
CA TRP A 110 -6.76 8.24 10.13
C TRP A 110 -7.88 8.65 9.16
N VAL A 111 -8.36 7.71 8.33
CA VAL A 111 -9.50 7.89 7.41
C VAL A 111 -10.76 8.31 8.18
N ALA A 112 -11.06 7.64 9.29
CA ALA A 112 -12.21 7.98 10.14
C ALA A 112 -12.08 9.37 10.79
N GLN A 113 -10.87 9.75 11.24
CA GLN A 113 -10.60 11.05 11.87
C GLN A 113 -10.65 12.22 10.87
N ASN A 114 -10.38 11.97 9.60
CA ASN A 114 -10.30 12.96 8.53
C ASN A 114 -11.51 12.95 7.58
N GLU A 115 -12.53 12.13 7.87
CA GLU A 115 -13.79 12.00 7.10
C GLU A 115 -13.54 11.65 5.61
N VAL A 116 -12.47 10.87 5.33
CA VAL A 116 -12.07 10.45 3.98
C VAL A 116 -13.05 9.41 3.44
N ARG A 117 -13.57 9.61 2.23
CA ARG A 117 -14.49 8.71 1.54
C ARG A 117 -13.86 8.03 0.32
N SER A 118 -12.80 8.63 -0.20
CA SER A 118 -12.04 8.09 -1.32
C SER A 118 -10.55 8.24 -1.07
N LEU A 119 -9.78 7.19 -1.29
CA LEU A 119 -8.34 7.24 -1.14
C LEU A 119 -7.58 6.58 -2.30
N ARG A 120 -6.39 7.10 -2.57
CA ARG A 120 -5.43 6.53 -3.47
C ARG A 120 -4.34 5.84 -2.67
N LEU A 121 -4.22 4.51 -2.80
CA LEU A 121 -3.14 3.75 -2.21
C LEU A 121 -1.93 3.77 -3.14
N VAL A 122 -0.84 4.38 -2.71
CA VAL A 122 0.44 4.41 -3.44
C VAL A 122 1.45 3.48 -2.78
N THR A 123 1.81 2.41 -3.46
CA THR A 123 2.84 1.47 -3.01
C THR A 123 3.48 0.77 -4.21
N THR A 124 4.59 0.02 -4.02
CA THR A 124 5.23 -0.72 -5.10
C THR A 124 4.31 -1.78 -5.71
N ASP A 125 4.46 -2.02 -7.00
CA ASP A 125 3.68 -2.94 -7.80
C ASP A 125 3.58 -4.36 -7.19
N TRP A 126 4.70 -4.94 -6.75
CA TRP A 126 4.74 -6.25 -6.12
C TRP A 126 4.05 -6.31 -4.74
N HIS A 127 3.99 -5.17 -4.02
CA HIS A 127 3.36 -5.07 -2.70
C HIS A 127 1.86 -4.74 -2.75
N MET A 128 1.40 -4.11 -3.83
CA MET A 128 0.05 -3.54 -3.98
C MET A 128 -1.07 -4.51 -3.60
N ARG A 129 -1.00 -5.77 -4.05
CA ARG A 129 -2.08 -6.74 -3.78
C ARG A 129 -2.26 -7.05 -2.30
N ARG A 130 -1.16 -7.15 -1.55
CA ARG A 130 -1.21 -7.42 -0.12
C ARG A 130 -1.66 -6.20 0.65
N ALA A 131 -1.09 -5.03 0.37
CA ALA A 131 -1.50 -3.78 1.02
C ALA A 131 -2.98 -3.46 0.78
N ALA A 132 -3.46 -3.56 -0.46
CA ALA A 132 -4.87 -3.34 -0.78
C ALA A 132 -5.80 -4.39 -0.14
N GLY A 133 -5.34 -5.64 0.00
CA GLY A 133 -6.10 -6.69 0.70
C GLY A 133 -6.22 -6.44 2.21
N GLU A 134 -5.17 -5.94 2.87
CA GLU A 134 -5.25 -5.54 4.28
C GLU A 134 -6.18 -4.34 4.48
N LEU A 135 -6.07 -3.31 3.62
CA LEU A 135 -6.96 -2.15 3.66
C LEU A 135 -8.44 -2.55 3.47
N ALA A 136 -8.74 -3.43 2.52
CA ALA A 136 -10.11 -3.87 2.27
C ALA A 136 -10.76 -4.61 3.45
N ARG A 137 -9.96 -5.13 4.40
CA ARG A 137 -10.47 -5.76 5.62
C ARG A 137 -10.67 -4.79 6.78
N THR A 138 -10.07 -3.62 6.72
CA THR A 138 -10.06 -2.65 7.84
C THR A 138 -10.83 -1.39 7.55
N LEU A 139 -10.96 -1.00 6.28
CA LEU A 139 -11.72 0.18 5.87
C LEU A 139 -13.22 -0.10 5.87
N PRO A 140 -14.06 0.88 6.19
CA PRO A 140 -15.49 0.79 5.99
C PRO A 140 -15.86 0.62 4.50
N ASP A 141 -16.94 -0.11 4.21
CA ASP A 141 -17.38 -0.43 2.85
C ASP A 141 -17.66 0.79 1.96
N HIS A 142 -17.97 1.93 2.56
CA HIS A 142 -18.24 3.17 1.83
C HIS A 142 -16.98 3.91 1.36
N VAL A 143 -15.78 3.47 1.79
CA VAL A 143 -14.51 4.09 1.40
C VAL A 143 -14.00 3.44 0.11
N THR A 144 -13.89 4.24 -0.96
CA THR A 144 -13.36 3.75 -2.24
C THR A 144 -11.84 3.82 -2.28
N VAL A 145 -11.20 2.81 -2.88
CA VAL A 145 -9.74 2.69 -2.96
C VAL A 145 -9.26 2.61 -4.40
N ILE A 146 -8.53 3.62 -4.87
CA ILE A 146 -7.78 3.59 -6.11
C ILE A 146 -6.38 3.00 -5.83
N ARG A 147 -5.97 2.01 -6.62
CA ARG A 147 -4.66 1.36 -6.50
C ARG A 147 -3.70 2.00 -7.49
N ASP A 148 -2.73 2.77 -7.00
CA ASP A 148 -1.72 3.46 -7.82
C ASP A 148 -0.34 2.85 -7.55
N ALA A 149 0.01 1.87 -8.36
CA ALA A 149 1.24 1.11 -8.16
C ALA A 149 2.46 1.85 -8.72
N VAL A 150 3.49 1.98 -7.89
CA VAL A 150 4.80 2.47 -8.32
C VAL A 150 5.55 1.34 -9.01
N PRO A 151 5.86 1.46 -10.32
CA PRO A 151 6.64 0.47 -11.04
C PRO A 151 8.01 0.27 -10.40
N SER A 152 8.44 -0.97 -10.29
CA SER A 152 9.72 -1.30 -9.70
C SER A 152 10.41 -2.45 -10.43
N GLN A 153 11.67 -2.72 -10.10
CA GLN A 153 12.43 -3.85 -10.63
C GLN A 153 12.82 -4.80 -9.47
N PRO A 154 11.84 -5.52 -8.89
CA PRO A 154 12.11 -6.38 -7.76
C PRO A 154 12.98 -7.57 -8.15
N GLN A 155 13.89 -7.94 -7.27
CA GLN A 155 14.64 -9.19 -7.41
C GLN A 155 13.71 -10.39 -7.24
N PHE A 156 14.09 -11.54 -7.81
CA PHE A 156 13.32 -12.78 -7.68
C PHE A 156 12.98 -13.13 -6.24
N GLY A 157 13.95 -13.01 -5.32
CA GLY A 157 13.74 -13.28 -3.89
C GLY A 157 12.65 -12.40 -3.26
N THR A 158 12.56 -11.12 -3.66
CA THR A 158 11.51 -10.19 -3.21
C THR A 158 10.14 -10.65 -3.69
N LEU A 159 10.01 -10.99 -4.96
CA LEU A 159 8.75 -11.50 -5.55
C LEU A 159 8.30 -12.81 -4.90
N PHE A 160 9.25 -13.74 -4.71
CA PHE A 160 8.99 -15.03 -4.07
C PHE A 160 8.49 -14.86 -2.64
N LEU A 161 9.19 -14.05 -1.84
CA LEU A 161 8.80 -13.78 -0.45
C LEU A 161 7.45 -13.05 -0.37
N GLU A 162 7.22 -12.06 -1.23
CA GLU A 162 5.97 -11.31 -1.23
C GLU A 162 4.77 -12.15 -1.66
N TYR A 163 4.94 -13.06 -2.61
CA TYR A 163 3.90 -14.02 -2.97
C TYR A 163 3.47 -14.88 -1.77
N HIS A 164 4.43 -15.39 -0.99
CA HIS A 164 4.11 -16.16 0.21
C HIS A 164 3.45 -15.32 1.30
N LYS A 165 3.92 -14.07 1.50
CA LYS A 165 3.25 -13.11 2.41
C LYS A 165 1.82 -12.81 1.97
N LEU A 166 1.57 -12.68 0.66
CA LEU A 166 0.22 -12.48 0.12
C LEU A 166 -0.67 -13.70 0.39
N LEU A 167 -0.17 -14.93 0.18
CA LEU A 167 -0.92 -16.15 0.48
C LEU A 167 -1.24 -16.26 1.98
N ALA A 168 -0.24 -16.01 2.83
CA ALA A 168 -0.43 -16.02 4.29
C ALA A 168 -1.45 -14.97 4.76
N SER A 169 -1.36 -13.74 4.23
CA SER A 169 -2.33 -12.67 4.51
C SER A 169 -3.76 -13.04 4.11
N ARG A 170 -3.93 -13.67 2.95
CA ARG A 170 -5.25 -14.17 2.51
C ARG A 170 -5.79 -15.29 3.38
N ALA A 171 -4.93 -16.25 3.74
CA ALA A 171 -5.32 -17.34 4.63
C ALA A 171 -5.71 -16.83 6.02
N ALA A 172 -4.97 -15.87 6.59
CA ALA A 172 -5.32 -15.24 7.86
C ALA A 172 -6.67 -14.51 7.78
N GLY A 173 -6.93 -13.75 6.71
CA GLY A 173 -8.22 -13.08 6.53
C GLY A 173 -9.42 -14.02 6.36
N LEU A 174 -9.21 -15.27 5.96
CA LEU A 174 -10.26 -16.30 5.94
C LEU A 174 -10.48 -16.93 7.32
N ALA A 175 -9.50 -16.88 8.20
CA ALA A 175 -9.61 -17.41 9.56
C ALA A 175 -10.20 -16.39 10.55
N ASP A 176 -10.18 -15.11 10.21
CA ASP A 176 -10.74 -14.00 11.00
C ASP A 176 -12.25 -13.76 10.68
N LEU A 177 -12.84 -14.55 9.73
CA LEU A 177 -14.27 -14.57 9.36
C LEU A 177 -15.05 -15.60 10.16
#